data_c78e32677eed759ad94f161b08ef0c24
#
_entry.id   c78e32677eed759ad94f161b08ef0c24
#
_cell.length_a   1.000
_cell.length_b   1.000
_cell.length_c   1.000
_cell.angle_alpha   90.00
_cell.angle_beta   90.00
_cell.angle_gamma   90.00
#
_symmetry.space_group_name_H-M   'P 1'
#
loop_
_entity.id
_entity.type
_entity.pdbx_description
1 polymer ?
#
loop_
_entity_poly.entity_id
_entity_poly.type
_entity_poly.pdbx_seq_one_letter_code
_entity_poly.pdbx_strand_id
1 'polypeptide(L)'
;NAVEVAGYSFTAPADWKSSPPSSNMRKAQFSVPGKSGKNGEVVFYYFGSGGAGGVKANVDRWMKQFENPQGQSVKTETVEGTKVTFAQAHGTFLSGRPFGPKTPNPGYAMLAAIIEGKKGAIFVKMTGPKDAVDAHSAKLRKMVTDSLAK
;
A
#
# COMPACT_ATOMS: atom_id res chain seq x y z
N ASN A 1 16.88 -3.55 -4.15
CA ASN A 1 15.56 -2.95 -4.38
C ASN A 1 15.32 -1.69 -3.53
N ALA A 2 16.16 -0.67 -3.74
CA ALA A 2 15.99 0.60 -3.05
C ALA A 2 15.02 1.51 -3.82
N VAL A 3 14.11 2.15 -3.09
CA VAL A 3 13.17 3.12 -3.64
C VAL A 3 13.28 4.40 -2.83
N GLU A 4 13.45 5.52 -3.52
CA GLU A 4 13.47 6.82 -2.84
C GLU A 4 12.22 7.61 -3.21
N VAL A 5 11.51 8.08 -2.20
CA VAL A 5 10.30 8.88 -2.39
C VAL A 5 10.33 10.01 -1.37
N ALA A 6 10.27 11.24 -1.85
CA ALA A 6 10.12 12.44 -1.01
C ALA A 6 11.10 12.51 0.16
N GLY A 7 12.35 12.10 -0.06
CA GLY A 7 13.40 12.15 0.94
C GLY A 7 13.50 10.93 1.85
N TYR A 8 12.70 9.92 1.62
CA TYR A 8 12.76 8.68 2.38
C TYR A 8 13.25 7.54 1.51
N SER A 9 14.09 6.67 2.06
CA SER A 9 14.63 5.50 1.37
C SER A 9 13.97 4.25 1.88
N PHE A 10 13.41 3.47 0.96
CA PHE A 10 12.76 2.20 1.28
C PHE A 10 13.59 1.07 0.68
N THR A 11 13.84 0.03 1.46
CA THR A 11 14.51 -1.17 0.97
C THR A 11 13.48 -2.29 0.85
N ALA A 12 13.05 -2.55 -0.39
CA ALA A 12 12.08 -3.61 -0.64
C ALA A 12 12.71 -4.98 -0.43
N PRO A 13 11.94 -5.96 0.07
CA PRO A 13 12.42 -7.33 0.20
C PRO A 13 12.97 -7.89 -1.11
N ALA A 14 13.96 -8.77 -1.00
CA ALA A 14 14.66 -9.28 -2.18
C ALA A 14 13.77 -10.11 -3.11
N ASP A 15 12.70 -10.71 -2.58
CA ASP A 15 11.77 -11.52 -3.37
C ASP A 15 10.67 -10.72 -4.04
N TRP A 16 10.61 -9.40 -3.81
CA TRP A 16 9.69 -8.52 -4.53
C TRP A 16 10.33 -8.11 -5.85
N LYS A 17 9.57 -8.20 -6.92
CA LYS A 17 10.07 -7.84 -8.26
C LYS A 17 9.59 -6.46 -8.66
N SER A 18 10.56 -5.59 -8.92
CA SER A 18 10.28 -4.24 -9.41
C SER A 18 9.83 -4.31 -10.87
N SER A 19 8.89 -3.45 -11.23
CA SER A 19 8.49 -3.26 -12.62
C SER A 19 8.28 -1.77 -12.89
N PRO A 20 8.33 -1.34 -14.15
CA PRO A 20 8.05 0.06 -14.47
C PRO A 20 6.65 0.44 -14.02
N PRO A 21 6.47 1.62 -13.38
CA PRO A 21 5.14 2.05 -12.97
C PRO A 21 4.16 2.12 -14.14
N SER A 22 2.96 1.62 -13.94
CA SER A 22 1.93 1.57 -14.99
C SER A 22 1.23 2.90 -15.21
N SER A 23 1.50 3.91 -14.39
CA SER A 23 0.95 5.25 -14.57
C SER A 23 1.89 6.29 -13.95
N ASN A 24 1.69 7.56 -14.34
CA ASN A 24 2.50 8.67 -13.80
C ASN A 24 2.21 8.94 -12.32
N MET A 25 1.10 8.43 -11.80
CA MET A 25 0.75 8.62 -10.40
C MET A 25 1.52 7.71 -9.47
N ARG A 26 2.08 6.64 -9.99
CA ARG A 26 2.83 5.66 -9.21
C ARG A 26 4.32 5.99 -9.24
N LYS A 27 4.95 6.04 -8.08
CA LYS A 27 6.39 6.31 -7.96
C LYS A 27 7.22 5.04 -8.10
N ALA A 28 6.67 3.90 -7.71
CA ALA A 28 7.28 2.59 -7.85
C ALA A 28 6.21 1.53 -7.74
N GLN A 29 6.47 0.36 -8.30
CA GLN A 29 5.59 -0.78 -8.11
C GLN A 29 6.38 -2.07 -8.13
N PHE A 30 5.88 -3.05 -7.36
CA PHE A 30 6.50 -4.35 -7.21
C PHE A 30 5.44 -5.43 -7.31
N SER A 31 5.84 -6.57 -7.84
CA SER A 31 5.06 -7.80 -7.75
C SER A 31 5.53 -8.56 -6.51
N VAL A 32 4.59 -9.08 -5.76
CA VAL A 32 4.82 -9.80 -4.52
C VAL A 32 4.37 -11.24 -4.71
N PRO A 33 5.24 -12.25 -4.50
CA PRO A 33 4.86 -13.63 -4.81
C PRO A 33 3.76 -14.16 -3.88
N GLY A 34 2.82 -14.90 -4.47
CA GLY A 34 1.76 -15.59 -3.75
C GLY A 34 1.87 -17.08 -3.92
N LYS A 35 1.35 -17.83 -2.96
CA LYS A 35 1.45 -19.30 -2.94
C LYS A 35 0.62 -19.98 -4.02
N SER A 36 -0.47 -19.35 -4.44
CA SER A 36 -1.40 -19.92 -5.41
C SER A 36 -1.04 -19.60 -6.86
N GLY A 37 0.15 -19.07 -7.11
CA GLY A 37 0.56 -18.65 -8.44
C GLY A 37 0.07 -17.29 -8.87
N LYS A 38 -0.80 -16.66 -8.08
CA LYS A 38 -1.22 -15.28 -8.29
C LYS A 38 -0.44 -14.38 -7.37
N ASN A 39 0.15 -13.35 -7.95
CA ASN A 39 0.95 -12.41 -7.21
C ASN A 39 0.12 -11.24 -6.68
N GLY A 40 0.57 -10.67 -5.57
CA GLY A 40 0.08 -9.38 -5.10
C GLY A 40 0.88 -8.25 -5.74
N GLU A 41 0.52 -7.04 -5.39
CA GLU A 41 1.15 -5.83 -5.92
C GLU A 41 1.41 -4.88 -4.76
N VAL A 42 2.56 -4.22 -4.78
CA VAL A 42 2.85 -3.10 -3.87
C VAL A 42 3.11 -1.87 -4.72
N VAL A 43 2.45 -0.77 -4.40
CA VAL A 43 2.58 0.48 -5.15
C VAL A 43 2.90 1.61 -4.18
N PHE A 44 3.83 2.46 -4.59
CA PHE A 44 4.20 3.68 -3.87
C PHE A 44 3.57 4.87 -4.61
N TYR A 45 2.88 5.73 -3.86
CA TYR A 45 2.29 6.96 -4.39
C TYR A 45 2.82 8.17 -3.62
N TYR A 46 2.97 9.27 -4.34
CA TYR A 46 3.29 10.55 -3.74
C TYR A 46 2.76 11.66 -4.64
N PHE A 47 1.96 12.54 -4.09
CA PHE A 47 1.29 13.60 -4.86
C PHE A 47 1.76 15.00 -4.49
N GLY A 48 2.88 15.11 -3.81
CA GLY A 48 3.40 16.39 -3.37
C GLY A 48 2.80 16.83 -2.03
N SER A 49 3.26 17.95 -1.55
CA SER A 49 2.78 18.50 -0.29
C SER A 49 1.33 18.95 -0.44
N GLY A 50 0.45 18.39 0.38
CA GLY A 50 -0.97 18.74 0.38
C GLY A 50 -1.76 18.20 -0.79
N GLY A 51 -1.16 17.41 -1.69
CA GLY A 51 -1.80 16.96 -2.92
C GLY A 51 -2.69 15.74 -2.81
N ALA A 52 -2.69 15.05 -1.67
CA ALA A 52 -3.32 13.74 -1.55
C ALA A 52 -4.59 13.70 -0.72
N GLY A 53 -4.95 14.80 -0.06
CA GLY A 53 -6.06 14.82 0.88
C GLY A 53 -5.67 14.20 2.22
N GLY A 54 -6.63 14.08 3.12
CA GLY A 54 -6.36 13.61 4.47
C GLY A 54 -6.26 12.10 4.58
N VAL A 55 -5.68 11.65 5.69
CA VAL A 55 -5.52 10.22 5.99
C VAL A 55 -6.88 9.52 5.99
N LYS A 56 -7.86 10.06 6.72
CA LYS A 56 -9.17 9.42 6.81
C LYS A 56 -9.86 9.30 5.45
N ALA A 57 -9.81 10.33 4.63
CA ALA A 57 -10.45 10.31 3.31
C ALA A 57 -9.85 9.23 2.41
N ASN A 58 -8.53 9.06 2.46
CA ASN A 58 -7.85 8.04 1.68
C ASN A 58 -8.20 6.63 2.18
N VAL A 59 -8.19 6.43 3.50
CA VAL A 59 -8.53 5.13 4.08
C VAL A 59 -9.98 4.77 3.74
N ASP A 60 -10.91 5.72 3.87
CA ASP A 60 -12.32 5.46 3.55
C ASP A 60 -12.49 5.08 2.08
N ARG A 61 -11.76 5.75 1.18
CA ARG A 61 -11.81 5.41 -0.25
C ARG A 61 -11.29 4.01 -0.51
N TRP A 62 -10.21 3.61 0.16
CA TRP A 62 -9.65 2.27 0.00
C TRP A 62 -10.59 1.19 0.52
N MET A 63 -11.25 1.43 1.65
CA MET A 63 -12.22 0.46 2.19
C MET A 63 -13.38 0.24 1.25
N LYS A 64 -13.80 1.29 0.53
CA LYS A 64 -14.88 1.19 -0.46
C LYS A 64 -14.49 0.41 -1.71
N GLN A 65 -13.22 0.12 -1.90
CA GLN A 65 -12.78 -0.73 -3.00
C GLN A 65 -13.13 -2.21 -2.76
N PHE A 66 -13.58 -2.56 -1.57
CA PHE A 66 -13.99 -3.93 -1.23
C PHE A 66 -15.50 -4.03 -1.12
N GLU A 67 -16.05 -5.11 -1.70
CA GLU A 67 -17.40 -5.54 -1.39
C GLU A 67 -17.35 -6.37 -0.11
N ASN A 68 -18.24 -6.08 0.84
CA ASN A 68 -18.32 -6.79 2.11
C ASN A 68 -16.96 -6.90 2.81
N PRO A 69 -16.28 -5.76 3.05
CA PRO A 69 -14.95 -5.81 3.68
C PRO A 69 -15.03 -6.40 5.08
N GLN A 70 -14.04 -7.22 5.41
CA GLN A 70 -13.90 -7.86 6.70
C GLN A 70 -12.52 -7.58 7.26
N GLY A 71 -12.36 -7.77 8.56
CA GLY A 71 -11.07 -7.58 9.22
C GLY A 71 -10.52 -6.18 9.10
N GLN A 72 -11.40 -5.19 8.96
CA GLN A 72 -10.98 -3.79 8.84
C GLN A 72 -10.25 -3.34 10.09
N SER A 73 -9.09 -2.73 9.89
CA SER A 73 -8.31 -2.19 10.99
C SER A 73 -7.59 -0.95 10.50
N VAL A 74 -7.60 0.10 11.31
CA VAL A 74 -6.87 1.33 11.04
C VAL A 74 -6.14 1.71 12.33
N LYS A 75 -4.82 1.74 12.29
CA LYS A 75 -4.00 2.07 13.45
C LYS A 75 -2.96 3.10 13.06
N THR A 76 -2.84 4.13 13.90
CA THR A 76 -1.81 5.15 13.70
C THR A 76 -0.78 5.03 14.81
N GLU A 77 0.48 5.02 14.43
CA GLU A 77 1.59 5.02 15.37
C GLU A 77 2.61 6.08 14.98
N THR A 78 3.45 6.46 15.93
CA THR A 78 4.52 7.43 15.67
C THR A 78 5.85 6.71 15.71
N VAL A 79 6.61 6.81 14.63
CA VAL A 79 7.94 6.18 14.49
C VAL A 79 8.95 7.30 14.26
N GLU A 80 9.88 7.48 15.19
CA GLU A 80 10.91 8.52 15.10
C GLU A 80 10.30 9.91 14.78
N GLY A 81 9.18 10.23 15.44
CA GLY A 81 8.51 11.51 15.28
C GLY A 81 7.61 11.63 14.05
N THR A 82 7.50 10.60 13.24
CA THR A 82 6.66 10.60 12.05
C THR A 82 5.44 9.73 12.25
N LYS A 83 4.26 10.25 11.93
CA LYS A 83 3.02 9.48 12.04
C LYS A 83 2.88 8.54 10.85
N VAL A 84 2.54 7.30 11.14
CA VAL A 84 2.25 6.28 10.13
C VAL A 84 0.91 5.65 10.46
N THR A 85 0.03 5.60 9.48
CA THR A 85 -1.26 4.94 9.62
C THR A 85 -1.24 3.67 8.79
N PHE A 86 -1.51 2.53 9.42
CA PHE A 86 -1.66 1.26 8.74
C PHE A 86 -3.14 0.92 8.65
N ALA A 87 -3.60 0.62 7.45
CA ALA A 87 -4.98 0.23 7.18
C ALA A 87 -4.99 -1.15 6.54
N GLN A 88 -5.91 -2.00 6.96
CA GLN A 88 -6.04 -3.33 6.37
C GLN A 88 -7.49 -3.75 6.28
N ALA A 89 -7.77 -4.61 5.30
CA ALA A 89 -9.07 -5.21 5.08
C ALA A 89 -8.91 -6.41 4.17
N HIS A 90 -9.91 -7.28 4.13
CA HIS A 90 -9.97 -8.36 3.14
C HIS A 90 -11.42 -8.57 2.70
N GLY A 91 -11.59 -9.22 1.56
CA GLY A 91 -12.88 -9.46 0.96
C GLY A 91 -12.78 -9.52 -0.55
N THR A 92 -13.83 -9.10 -1.24
CA THR A 92 -13.80 -9.02 -2.70
C THR A 92 -13.35 -7.62 -3.12
N PHE A 93 -12.17 -7.56 -3.72
CA PHE A 93 -11.59 -6.29 -4.17
C PHE A 93 -12.09 -5.96 -5.58
N LEU A 94 -12.59 -4.74 -5.74
CA LEU A 94 -13.10 -4.28 -7.02
C LEU A 94 -12.00 -3.48 -7.73
N SER A 95 -11.39 -4.10 -8.74
CA SER A 95 -10.34 -3.44 -9.52
C SER A 95 -10.95 -2.80 -10.77
N GLY A 96 -10.29 -1.77 -11.30
CA GLY A 96 -10.75 -1.09 -12.49
C GLY A 96 -10.54 0.40 -12.40
N ARG A 97 -10.90 1.11 -13.46
CA ARG A 97 -10.78 2.56 -13.50
C ARG A 97 -11.89 3.24 -12.70
N PRO A 98 -11.64 4.42 -12.17
CA PRO A 98 -12.73 5.25 -11.64
C PRO A 98 -13.79 5.45 -12.72
N PHE A 99 -15.06 5.31 -12.35
CA PHE A 99 -16.20 5.47 -13.25
C PHE A 99 -16.27 4.46 -14.41
N GLY A 100 -15.38 3.47 -14.43
CA GLY A 100 -15.41 2.40 -15.42
C GLY A 100 -15.93 1.10 -14.84
N PRO A 101 -15.97 0.04 -15.68
CA PRO A 101 -16.35 -1.28 -15.20
C PRO A 101 -15.39 -1.77 -14.12
N LYS A 102 -15.92 -2.46 -13.10
CA LYS A 102 -15.12 -3.03 -12.04
C LYS A 102 -15.04 -4.55 -12.19
N THR A 103 -13.86 -5.10 -11.88
CA THR A 103 -13.64 -6.53 -11.89
C THR A 103 -13.57 -7.02 -10.45
N PRO A 104 -14.46 -7.92 -10.01
CA PRO A 104 -14.38 -8.46 -8.66
C PRO A 104 -13.24 -9.46 -8.51
N ASN A 105 -12.51 -9.36 -7.43
CA ASN A 105 -11.42 -10.27 -7.08
C ASN A 105 -11.72 -10.82 -5.67
N PRO A 106 -12.42 -11.95 -5.58
CA PRO A 106 -12.74 -12.55 -4.28
C PRO A 106 -11.47 -13.09 -3.61
N GLY A 107 -11.47 -13.11 -2.30
CA GLY A 107 -10.33 -13.63 -1.54
C GLY A 107 -9.11 -12.73 -1.55
N TYR A 108 -9.29 -11.45 -1.80
CA TYR A 108 -8.21 -10.45 -1.79
C TYR A 108 -8.08 -9.80 -0.42
N ALA A 109 -6.92 -9.21 -0.19
CA ALA A 109 -6.65 -8.42 1.00
C ALA A 109 -5.87 -7.16 0.63
N MET A 110 -5.84 -6.22 1.56
CA MET A 110 -5.07 -5.00 1.44
C MET A 110 -4.35 -4.73 2.75
N LEU A 111 -3.11 -4.30 2.65
CA LEU A 111 -2.38 -3.66 3.75
C LEU A 111 -1.74 -2.41 3.17
N ALA A 112 -2.08 -1.26 3.72
CA ALA A 112 -1.56 0.00 3.24
C ALA A 112 -1.00 0.83 4.38
N ALA A 113 0.01 1.63 4.07
CA ALA A 113 0.61 2.56 5.01
C ALA A 113 0.53 3.98 4.45
N ILE A 114 0.18 4.93 5.31
CA ILE A 114 0.26 6.35 4.99
C ILE A 114 1.30 6.94 5.92
N ILE A 115 2.39 7.44 5.33
CA ILE A 115 3.49 8.06 6.07
C ILE A 115 3.32 9.57 5.94
N GLU A 116 3.10 10.25 7.06
CA GLU A 116 2.95 11.70 7.03
C GLU A 116 4.34 12.35 7.07
N GLY A 117 5.01 12.29 5.93
CA GLY A 117 6.37 12.77 5.79
C GLY A 117 6.49 14.28 5.73
N LYS A 118 7.72 14.77 5.86
CA LYS A 118 8.00 16.22 5.90
C LYS A 118 7.61 16.95 4.62
N LYS A 119 7.65 16.26 3.49
CA LYS A 119 7.33 16.85 2.19
C LYS A 119 5.96 16.44 1.67
N GLY A 120 5.14 15.84 2.51
CA GLY A 120 3.81 15.36 2.16
C GLY A 120 3.66 13.88 2.42
N ALA A 121 2.44 13.38 2.27
CA ALA A 121 2.14 11.99 2.55
C ALA A 121 2.68 11.05 1.48
N ILE A 122 3.27 9.94 1.93
CA ILE A 122 3.72 8.85 1.07
C ILE A 122 2.81 7.67 1.33
N PHE A 123 2.30 7.07 0.27
CA PHE A 123 1.39 5.93 0.36
C PHE A 123 2.10 4.69 -0.14
N VAL A 124 2.06 3.62 0.67
CA VAL A 124 2.58 2.30 0.29
C VAL A 124 1.42 1.35 0.42
N LYS A 125 0.93 0.82 -0.70
CA LYS A 125 -0.30 0.03 -0.70
C LYS A 125 -0.06 -1.34 -1.32
N MET A 126 -0.33 -2.38 -0.55
CA MET A 126 -0.24 -3.77 -1.01
C MET A 126 -1.64 -4.34 -1.16
N THR A 127 -1.94 -4.90 -2.33
CA THR A 127 -3.20 -5.58 -2.61
C THR A 127 -2.91 -6.87 -3.37
N GLY A 128 -3.76 -7.85 -3.19
CA GLY A 128 -3.63 -9.12 -3.91
C GLY A 128 -4.36 -10.23 -3.21
N PRO A 129 -4.15 -11.47 -3.64
CA PRO A 129 -4.71 -12.61 -2.93
C PRO A 129 -4.32 -12.57 -1.47
N LYS A 130 -5.26 -12.93 -0.59
CA LYS A 130 -5.05 -12.82 0.85
C LYS A 130 -3.79 -13.57 1.32
N ASP A 131 -3.50 -14.74 0.74
CA ASP A 131 -2.30 -15.50 1.12
C ASP A 131 -1.02 -14.72 0.79
N ALA A 132 -0.97 -14.03 -0.34
CA ALA A 132 0.19 -13.22 -0.71
C ALA A 132 0.35 -12.04 0.24
N VAL A 133 -0.74 -11.32 0.50
CA VAL A 133 -0.71 -10.15 1.40
C VAL A 133 -0.31 -10.59 2.82
N ASP A 134 -0.91 -11.65 3.33
CA ASP A 134 -0.60 -12.14 4.68
C ASP A 134 0.87 -12.55 4.80
N ALA A 135 1.41 -13.21 3.77
CA ALA A 135 2.79 -13.68 3.79
C ALA A 135 3.81 -12.53 3.79
N HIS A 136 3.42 -11.36 3.27
CA HIS A 136 4.33 -10.22 3.13
C HIS A 136 3.98 -9.03 4.01
N SER A 137 2.97 -9.16 4.88
CA SER A 137 2.53 -8.07 5.74
C SER A 137 3.63 -7.58 6.69
N ALA A 138 4.31 -8.51 7.37
CA ALA A 138 5.39 -8.15 8.29
C ALA A 138 6.55 -7.46 7.55
N LYS A 139 6.85 -7.93 6.35
CA LYS A 139 7.92 -7.34 5.53
C LYS A 139 7.59 -5.92 5.10
N LEU A 140 6.33 -5.66 4.75
CA LEU A 140 5.92 -4.30 4.39
C LEU A 140 6.01 -3.37 5.59
N ARG A 141 5.53 -3.81 6.75
CA ARG A 141 5.61 -3.00 7.97
C ARG A 141 7.05 -2.68 8.33
N LYS A 142 7.94 -3.67 8.25
CA LYS A 142 9.36 -3.47 8.52
C LYS A 142 9.99 -2.50 7.53
N MET A 143 9.70 -2.65 6.25
CA MET A 143 10.21 -1.74 5.22
C MET A 143 9.82 -0.29 5.52
N VAL A 144 8.56 -0.08 5.90
CA VAL A 144 8.07 1.26 6.22
C VAL A 144 8.74 1.82 7.47
N THR A 145 8.80 1.04 8.55
CA THR A 145 9.40 1.52 9.80
C THR A 145 10.90 1.75 9.64
N ASP A 146 11.61 0.89 8.91
CA ASP A 146 13.03 1.06 8.64
C ASP A 146 13.32 2.35 7.86
N SER A 147 12.42 2.75 6.97
CA SER A 147 12.59 3.99 6.19
C SER A 147 12.57 5.24 7.07
N LEU A 148 12.01 5.13 8.28
CA LEU A 148 11.88 6.24 9.22
C LEU A 148 12.95 6.20 10.31
N ALA A 149 13.71 5.14 10.39
CA ALA A 149 14.78 5.01 11.38
C ALA A 149 15.91 6.00 11.10
N LYS A 150 16.51 6.52 12.14
CA LYS A 150 17.60 7.49 12.03
C LYS A 150 18.93 6.84 12.38
#